data_349f5b6444e489a6a53b00ecd1afd86d
#
_entry.id   349f5b6444e489a6a53b00ecd1afd86d
#
_cell.length_a   1.000
_cell.length_b   1.000
_cell.length_c   1.000
_cell.angle_alpha   90.00
_cell.angle_beta   90.00
_cell.angle_gamma   90.00
#
_symmetry.space_group_name_H-M   'P 1'
#
loop_
_entity.id
_entity.type
_entity.pdbx_description
1 polymer ?
#
loop_
_entity_poly.entity_id
_entity_poly.type
_entity_poly.pdbx_seq_one_letter_code
_entity_poly.pdbx_strand_id
1 'polypeptide(L)'
;MLTTSANDFFITFAAMMNLDLLTAAEAEALQQLINGATRVVLTGHKSPDGDALGSSLGWAFYLRQLGKQVQVVMPDAFPDFLKWLPGSEAVLRFDKQPEAVTDAFRQADLVCCLDFGEPHRVEAMHTLLEQAEAPCVVMDHHLNPNIKAAQLISFPELSSTSEIVFRVVHQ
;
A
#
# COMPACT_ATOMS: atom_id res chain seq x y z
N MET A 1 23.78 -8.96 38.63
CA MET A 1 23.83 -8.28 37.31
C MET A 1 22.81 -8.98 36.42
N LEU A 2 21.67 -8.34 36.14
CA LEU A 2 20.67 -8.88 35.21
C LEU A 2 21.18 -8.58 33.81
N THR A 3 21.57 -9.60 33.06
CA THR A 3 21.92 -9.49 31.63
C THR A 3 20.61 -9.37 30.86
N THR A 4 20.22 -8.16 30.55
CA THR A 4 19.12 -7.91 29.59
C THR A 4 19.50 -8.53 28.25
N SER A 5 18.71 -9.48 27.75
CA SER A 5 19.01 -10.09 26.45
C SER A 5 18.79 -9.06 25.34
N ALA A 6 19.43 -9.28 24.17
CA ALA A 6 19.20 -8.42 23.01
C ALA A 6 17.71 -8.39 22.63
N ASN A 7 16.98 -9.50 22.79
CA ASN A 7 15.55 -9.57 22.59
C ASN A 7 14.77 -8.67 23.54
N ASP A 8 15.14 -8.63 24.84
CA ASP A 8 14.47 -7.77 25.82
C ASP A 8 14.71 -6.31 25.51
N PHE A 9 15.90 -5.96 24.99
CA PHE A 9 16.21 -4.59 24.55
C PHE A 9 15.36 -4.19 23.35
N PHE A 10 15.24 -5.06 22.33
CA PHE A 10 14.40 -4.78 21.15
C PHE A 10 12.92 -4.68 21.48
N ILE A 11 12.41 -5.55 22.36
CA ILE A 11 11.01 -5.50 22.83
C ILE A 11 10.77 -4.22 23.62
N THR A 12 11.70 -3.83 24.49
CA THR A 12 11.59 -2.58 25.29
C THR A 12 11.69 -1.35 24.38
N PHE A 13 12.57 -1.36 23.39
CA PHE A 13 12.72 -0.26 22.45
C PHE A 13 11.47 -0.11 21.54
N ALA A 14 10.92 -1.22 21.04
CA ALA A 14 9.66 -1.22 20.28
C ALA A 14 8.48 -0.73 21.13
N ALA A 15 8.42 -1.12 22.41
CA ALA A 15 7.39 -0.63 23.33
C ALA A 15 7.55 0.83 23.73
N MET A 16 8.76 1.40 23.63
CA MET A 16 9.02 2.85 23.84
C MET A 16 8.69 3.70 22.62
N MET A 17 8.70 3.13 21.41
CA MET A 17 8.23 3.78 20.21
C MET A 17 6.75 3.42 20.06
N ASN A 18 5.85 4.36 20.31
CA ASN A 18 4.45 4.19 19.94
C ASN A 18 4.37 4.09 18.41
N LEU A 19 4.32 2.85 17.89
CA LEU A 19 4.22 2.60 16.45
C LEU A 19 2.76 2.61 15.97
N ASP A 20 1.81 2.64 16.90
CA ASP A 20 0.39 2.67 16.57
C ASP A 20 0.05 3.97 15.83
N LEU A 21 -0.47 3.85 14.64
CA LEU A 21 -0.94 4.96 13.82
C LEU A 21 -2.46 5.07 13.85
N LEU A 22 -3.13 3.92 13.80
CA LEU A 22 -4.57 3.85 13.68
C LEU A 22 -5.20 3.77 15.06
N THR A 23 -6.32 4.44 15.24
CA THR A 23 -7.21 4.14 16.36
C THR A 23 -7.76 2.72 16.23
N ALA A 24 -8.23 2.14 17.33
CA ALA A 24 -8.82 0.79 17.30
C ALA A 24 -9.97 0.67 16.28
N ALA A 25 -10.78 1.73 16.13
CA ALA A 25 -11.88 1.76 15.17
C ALA A 25 -11.38 1.80 13.70
N GLU A 26 -10.33 2.55 13.42
CA GLU A 26 -9.72 2.61 12.08
C GLU A 26 -9.04 1.28 11.74
N ALA A 27 -8.33 0.66 12.68
CA ALA A 27 -7.72 -0.64 12.49
C ALA A 27 -8.78 -1.73 12.23
N GLU A 28 -9.87 -1.72 12.98
CA GLU A 28 -10.99 -2.64 12.77
C GLU A 28 -11.64 -2.43 11.39
N ALA A 29 -11.86 -1.18 10.97
CA ALA A 29 -12.42 -0.85 9.66
C ALA A 29 -11.52 -1.35 8.51
N LEU A 30 -10.20 -1.13 8.62
CA LEU A 30 -9.23 -1.66 7.66
C LEU A 30 -9.27 -3.19 7.60
N GLN A 31 -9.30 -3.84 8.75
CA GLN A 31 -9.36 -5.29 8.84
C GLN A 31 -10.64 -5.85 8.22
N GLN A 32 -11.79 -5.17 8.40
CA GLN A 32 -13.05 -5.58 7.76
C GLN A 32 -12.97 -5.49 6.24
N LEU A 33 -12.39 -4.42 5.69
CA LEU A 33 -12.16 -4.28 4.25
C LEU A 33 -11.24 -5.39 3.71
N ILE A 34 -10.14 -5.66 4.40
CA ILE A 34 -9.21 -6.74 4.03
C ILE A 34 -9.91 -8.11 4.11
N ASN A 35 -10.65 -8.38 5.19
CA ASN A 35 -11.32 -9.67 5.38
C ASN A 35 -12.38 -9.92 4.31
N GLY A 36 -13.10 -8.89 3.88
CA GLY A 36 -14.11 -8.96 2.83
C GLY A 36 -13.56 -9.19 1.42
N ALA A 37 -12.27 -8.93 1.20
CA ALA A 37 -11.63 -9.05 -0.10
C ALA A 37 -10.95 -10.42 -0.29
N THR A 38 -10.93 -10.88 -1.54
CA THR A 38 -10.13 -12.03 -2.00
C THR A 38 -9.06 -11.56 -2.97
N ARG A 39 -9.43 -10.71 -3.93
CA ARG A 39 -8.56 -10.15 -4.97
C ARG A 39 -8.30 -8.68 -4.69
N VAL A 40 -7.04 -8.33 -4.50
CA VAL A 40 -6.63 -6.99 -4.14
C VAL A 40 -5.71 -6.42 -5.23
N VAL A 41 -6.02 -5.23 -5.70
CA VAL A 41 -5.14 -4.45 -6.58
C VAL A 41 -4.45 -3.37 -5.75
N LEU A 42 -3.14 -3.26 -5.89
CA LEU A 42 -2.33 -2.20 -5.30
C LEU A 42 -1.76 -1.33 -6.42
N THR A 43 -1.76 -0.02 -6.23
CA THR A 43 -1.18 0.90 -7.20
C THR A 43 -0.47 2.07 -6.53
N GLY A 44 0.63 2.50 -7.12
CA GLY A 44 1.35 3.73 -6.79
C GLY A 44 1.16 4.79 -7.88
N HIS A 45 1.81 5.95 -7.71
CA HIS A 45 1.77 7.05 -8.65
C HIS A 45 2.57 6.78 -9.94
N LYS A 46 2.36 7.62 -10.98
CA LYS A 46 3.19 7.64 -12.21
C LYS A 46 4.63 7.97 -11.89
N SER A 47 5.54 7.40 -12.69
CA SER A 47 6.99 7.47 -12.47
C SER A 47 7.35 7.01 -11.06
N PRO A 48 6.99 5.75 -10.71
CA PRO A 48 7.09 5.26 -9.34
C PRO A 48 8.53 5.31 -8.84
N ASP A 49 8.71 5.87 -7.67
CA ASP A 49 9.99 5.89 -6.98
C ASP A 49 10.13 4.74 -5.98
N GLY A 50 11.13 4.83 -5.08
CA GLY A 50 11.37 3.79 -4.08
C GLY A 50 10.29 3.69 -3.03
N ASP A 51 9.57 4.79 -2.74
CA ASP A 51 8.49 4.80 -1.76
C ASP A 51 7.20 4.21 -2.34
N ALA A 52 6.79 4.66 -3.53
CA ALA A 52 5.63 4.11 -4.22
C ALA A 52 5.75 2.60 -4.46
N LEU A 53 6.92 2.13 -4.95
CA LEU A 53 7.15 0.72 -5.20
C LEU A 53 7.35 -0.08 -3.91
N GLY A 54 8.12 0.45 -2.96
CA GLY A 54 8.44 -0.21 -1.69
C GLY A 54 7.19 -0.40 -0.81
N SER A 55 6.39 0.65 -0.63
CA SER A 55 5.13 0.58 0.11
C SER A 55 4.15 -0.41 -0.52
N SER A 56 4.01 -0.38 -1.86
CA SER A 56 3.14 -1.30 -2.60
C SER A 56 3.57 -2.75 -2.46
N LEU A 57 4.86 -3.04 -2.62
CA LEU A 57 5.39 -4.41 -2.49
C LEU A 57 5.32 -4.89 -1.03
N GLY A 58 5.67 -4.05 -0.06
CA GLY A 58 5.57 -4.37 1.36
C GLY A 58 4.14 -4.73 1.78
N TRP A 59 3.16 -3.91 1.38
CA TRP A 59 1.75 -4.18 1.62
C TRP A 59 1.27 -5.44 0.90
N ALA A 60 1.74 -5.69 -0.33
CA ALA A 60 1.43 -6.91 -1.07
C ALA A 60 1.93 -8.17 -0.35
N PHE A 61 3.13 -8.14 0.22
CA PHE A 61 3.66 -9.25 1.02
C PHE A 61 2.79 -9.55 2.22
N TYR A 62 2.40 -8.53 2.98
CA TYR A 62 1.53 -8.69 4.14
C TYR A 62 0.17 -9.30 3.75
N LEU A 63 -0.50 -8.75 2.75
CA LEU A 63 -1.79 -9.24 2.30
C LEU A 63 -1.73 -10.69 1.76
N ARG A 64 -0.64 -11.06 1.08
CA ARG A 64 -0.42 -12.44 0.63
C ARG A 64 -0.25 -13.41 1.79
N GLN A 65 0.38 -13.00 2.90
CA GLN A 65 0.46 -13.82 4.12
C GLN A 65 -0.92 -14.03 4.75
N LEU A 66 -1.85 -13.09 4.56
CA LEU A 66 -3.26 -13.23 4.93
C LEU A 66 -4.09 -14.05 3.92
N GLY A 67 -3.44 -14.68 2.92
CA GLY A 67 -4.09 -15.53 1.92
C GLY A 67 -4.79 -14.77 0.79
N LYS A 68 -4.53 -13.46 0.61
CA LYS A 68 -5.13 -12.67 -0.47
C LYS A 68 -4.40 -12.87 -1.80
N GLN A 69 -5.15 -12.82 -2.90
CA GLN A 69 -4.60 -12.76 -4.25
C GLN A 69 -4.30 -11.29 -4.56
N VAL A 70 -3.01 -10.95 -4.63
CA VAL A 70 -2.59 -9.56 -4.74
C VAL A 70 -1.87 -9.31 -6.05
N GLN A 71 -2.35 -8.33 -6.82
CA GLN A 71 -1.69 -7.81 -8.00
C GLN A 71 -1.23 -6.37 -7.75
N VAL A 72 0.08 -6.15 -7.84
CA VAL A 72 0.65 -4.80 -7.87
C VAL A 72 0.66 -4.32 -9.31
N VAL A 73 0.15 -3.12 -9.55
CA VAL A 73 0.13 -2.46 -10.86
C VAL A 73 0.72 -1.07 -10.73
N MET A 74 1.44 -0.61 -11.75
CA MET A 74 1.99 0.74 -11.82
C MET A 74 1.60 1.38 -13.15
N PRO A 75 1.42 2.72 -13.21
CA PRO A 75 1.10 3.41 -14.47
C PRO A 75 2.17 3.20 -15.54
N ASP A 76 3.44 3.24 -15.15
CA ASP A 76 4.58 3.16 -16.06
C ASP A 76 5.82 2.51 -15.42
N ALA A 77 6.99 2.72 -16.03
CA ALA A 77 8.24 2.12 -15.58
C ALA A 77 8.76 2.75 -14.29
N PHE A 78 9.20 1.91 -13.38
CA PHE A 78 10.04 2.31 -12.25
C PHE A 78 11.54 2.17 -12.61
N PRO A 79 12.43 2.87 -11.90
CA PRO A 79 13.88 2.84 -12.15
C PRO A 79 14.49 1.45 -12.04
N ASP A 80 15.46 1.14 -12.91
CA ASP A 80 16.10 -0.18 -12.95
C ASP A 80 16.78 -0.59 -11.63
N PHE A 81 17.27 0.40 -10.87
CA PHE A 81 17.88 0.14 -9.59
C PHE A 81 16.90 -0.32 -8.48
N LEU A 82 15.60 -0.32 -8.76
CA LEU A 82 14.57 -0.87 -7.87
C LEU A 82 14.17 -2.31 -8.21
N LYS A 83 14.67 -2.86 -9.33
CA LYS A 83 14.33 -4.22 -9.78
C LYS A 83 14.82 -5.34 -8.85
N TRP A 84 15.69 -5.04 -7.91
CA TRP A 84 16.12 -5.98 -6.87
C TRP A 84 15.07 -6.20 -5.78
N LEU A 85 14.08 -5.33 -5.67
CA LEU A 85 13.02 -5.47 -4.68
C LEU A 85 12.23 -6.76 -4.94
N PRO A 86 12.06 -7.63 -3.94
CA PRO A 86 11.32 -8.88 -4.10
C PRO A 86 9.89 -8.61 -4.59
N GLY A 87 9.46 -9.32 -5.64
CA GLY A 87 8.14 -9.17 -6.24
C GLY A 87 8.04 -8.07 -7.32
N SER A 88 9.11 -7.29 -7.55
CA SER A 88 9.13 -6.26 -8.59
C SER A 88 8.96 -6.83 -10.00
N GLU A 89 9.39 -8.08 -10.23
CA GLU A 89 9.25 -8.80 -11.50
C GLU A 89 7.80 -9.16 -11.86
N ALA A 90 6.91 -9.20 -10.86
CA ALA A 90 5.49 -9.52 -11.02
C ALA A 90 4.59 -8.26 -11.11
N VAL A 91 5.19 -7.07 -11.07
CA VAL A 91 4.45 -5.80 -11.18
C VAL A 91 3.96 -5.64 -12.63
N LEU A 92 2.64 -5.50 -12.82
CA LEU A 92 2.07 -5.14 -14.10
C LEU A 92 2.24 -3.63 -14.35
N ARG A 93 2.52 -3.28 -15.60
CA ARG A 93 2.66 -1.89 -16.01
C ARG A 93 1.58 -1.54 -17.02
N PHE A 94 0.82 -0.50 -16.73
CA PHE A 94 -0.28 -0.09 -17.61
C PHE A 94 0.20 0.35 -19.01
N ASP A 95 1.35 1.03 -19.09
CA ASP A 95 1.96 1.45 -20.36
C ASP A 95 2.38 0.27 -21.27
N LYS A 96 2.46 -0.94 -20.74
CA LYS A 96 2.84 -2.16 -21.46
C LYS A 96 1.74 -3.21 -21.54
N GLN A 97 0.91 -3.29 -20.54
CA GLN A 97 -0.07 -4.34 -20.34
C GLN A 97 -1.45 -3.75 -19.93
N PRO A 98 -1.98 -2.77 -20.69
CA PRO A 98 -3.20 -2.06 -20.31
C PRO A 98 -4.40 -2.98 -20.13
N GLU A 99 -4.54 -4.01 -20.95
CA GLU A 99 -5.62 -4.98 -20.86
C GLU A 99 -5.55 -5.81 -19.57
N ALA A 100 -4.35 -6.32 -19.24
CA ALA A 100 -4.15 -7.11 -18.02
C ALA A 100 -4.40 -6.26 -16.75
N VAL A 101 -3.99 -5.00 -16.75
CA VAL A 101 -4.24 -4.07 -15.65
C VAL A 101 -5.74 -3.75 -15.56
N THR A 102 -6.41 -3.49 -16.68
CA THR A 102 -7.86 -3.26 -16.72
C THR A 102 -8.63 -4.46 -16.17
N ASP A 103 -8.23 -5.67 -16.55
CA ASP A 103 -8.84 -6.91 -16.05
C ASP A 103 -8.60 -7.09 -14.54
N ALA A 104 -7.42 -6.73 -14.04
CA ALA A 104 -7.12 -6.77 -12.62
C ALA A 104 -8.05 -5.83 -11.82
N PHE A 105 -8.22 -4.58 -12.28
CA PHE A 105 -9.14 -3.63 -11.64
C PHE A 105 -10.60 -4.10 -11.68
N ARG A 106 -11.07 -4.64 -12.80
CA ARG A 106 -12.43 -5.14 -12.94
C ARG A 106 -12.74 -6.32 -12.02
N GLN A 107 -11.74 -7.13 -11.70
CA GLN A 107 -11.89 -8.31 -10.84
C GLN A 107 -11.58 -8.04 -9.37
N ALA A 108 -11.10 -6.85 -9.04
CA ALA A 108 -10.71 -6.51 -7.69
C ALA A 108 -11.92 -6.45 -6.75
N ASP A 109 -11.73 -6.95 -5.55
CA ASP A 109 -12.66 -6.81 -4.42
C ASP A 109 -12.22 -5.67 -3.49
N LEU A 110 -10.96 -5.21 -3.62
CA LEU A 110 -10.36 -4.11 -2.89
C LEU A 110 -9.28 -3.46 -3.76
N VAL A 111 -9.24 -2.14 -3.80
CA VAL A 111 -8.16 -1.35 -4.40
C VAL A 111 -7.41 -0.61 -3.29
N CYS A 112 -6.07 -0.66 -3.31
CA CYS A 112 -5.25 0.14 -2.40
C CYS A 112 -4.39 1.10 -3.23
N CYS A 113 -4.50 2.38 -2.92
CA CYS A 113 -3.69 3.45 -3.49
C CYS A 113 -2.59 3.81 -2.49
N LEU A 114 -1.35 3.73 -2.92
CA LEU A 114 -0.18 3.90 -2.08
C LEU A 114 0.71 5.01 -2.63
N ASP A 115 1.08 5.93 -1.75
CA ASP A 115 1.98 7.03 -2.05
C ASP A 115 1.41 8.07 -3.01
N PHE A 116 0.11 8.24 -3.00
CA PHE A 116 -0.57 9.37 -3.64
C PHE A 116 -1.98 9.57 -3.08
N GLY A 117 -2.38 10.82 -2.96
CA GLY A 117 -3.71 11.23 -2.48
C GLY A 117 -4.58 11.90 -3.56
N GLU A 118 -4.14 11.95 -4.82
CA GLU A 118 -4.87 12.62 -5.90
C GLU A 118 -5.02 11.70 -7.12
N PRO A 119 -6.24 11.49 -7.65
CA PRO A 119 -6.48 10.51 -8.73
C PRO A 119 -5.66 10.75 -10.00
N HIS A 120 -5.34 12.00 -10.32
CA HIS A 120 -4.58 12.34 -11.52
C HIS A 120 -3.10 11.88 -11.46
N ARG A 121 -2.59 11.53 -10.28
CA ARG A 121 -1.22 11.01 -10.11
C ARG A 121 -0.99 9.67 -10.81
N VAL A 122 -2.05 8.96 -11.17
CA VAL A 122 -1.94 7.71 -11.96
C VAL A 122 -2.18 7.92 -13.46
N GLU A 123 -2.32 9.20 -13.90
CA GLU A 123 -2.50 9.62 -15.31
C GLU A 123 -3.42 8.71 -16.14
N ALA A 124 -2.88 7.93 -17.08
CA ALA A 124 -3.68 7.08 -17.98
C ALA A 124 -4.54 6.03 -17.25
N MET A 125 -4.20 5.66 -16.00
CA MET A 125 -5.01 4.76 -15.17
C MET A 125 -6.13 5.48 -14.39
N HIS A 126 -6.22 6.82 -14.47
CA HIS A 126 -7.19 7.62 -13.72
C HIS A 126 -8.62 7.11 -13.91
N THR A 127 -9.02 6.88 -15.15
CA THR A 127 -10.38 6.38 -15.46
C THR A 127 -10.65 5.01 -14.85
N LEU A 128 -9.66 4.10 -14.82
CA LEU A 128 -9.81 2.79 -14.19
C LEU A 128 -10.02 2.93 -12.68
N LEU A 129 -9.28 3.83 -12.04
CA LEU A 129 -9.41 4.09 -10.61
C LEU A 129 -10.78 4.70 -10.27
N GLU A 130 -11.26 5.66 -11.06
CA GLU A 130 -12.56 6.30 -10.84
C GLU A 130 -13.75 5.35 -11.09
N GLN A 131 -13.61 4.42 -12.04
CA GLN A 131 -14.64 3.46 -12.40
C GLN A 131 -14.59 2.17 -11.57
N ALA A 132 -13.60 2.01 -10.69
CA ALA A 132 -13.51 0.85 -9.83
C ALA A 132 -14.73 0.77 -8.89
N GLU A 133 -15.46 -0.34 -8.94
CA GLU A 133 -16.59 -0.61 -8.04
C GLU A 133 -16.14 -1.08 -6.66
N ALA A 134 -14.93 -1.64 -6.59
CA ALA A 134 -14.32 -2.10 -5.35
C ALA A 134 -14.06 -0.92 -4.39
N PRO A 135 -14.23 -1.13 -3.07
CA PRO A 135 -13.82 -0.13 -2.09
C PRO A 135 -12.33 0.20 -2.24
N CYS A 136 -11.98 1.46 -1.98
CA CYS A 136 -10.62 1.96 -2.05
C CYS A 136 -10.07 2.26 -0.66
N VAL A 137 -8.85 1.79 -0.38
CA VAL A 137 -8.04 2.21 0.77
C VAL A 137 -6.89 3.06 0.24
N VAL A 138 -6.65 4.20 0.87
CA VAL A 138 -5.52 5.08 0.54
C VAL A 138 -4.56 5.12 1.72
N MET A 139 -3.26 4.90 1.46
CA MET A 139 -2.17 5.13 2.40
C MET A 139 -1.20 6.13 1.77
N ASP A 140 -1.06 7.30 2.39
CA ASP A 140 -0.32 8.40 1.78
C ASP A 140 0.27 9.35 2.82
N HIS A 141 1.46 9.86 2.56
CA HIS A 141 2.10 10.88 3.39
C HIS A 141 2.13 12.27 2.73
N HIS A 142 1.54 12.42 1.55
CA HIS A 142 1.44 13.71 0.89
C HIS A 142 0.35 14.60 1.52
N LEU A 143 0.49 15.91 1.33
CA LEU A 143 -0.46 16.89 1.83
C LEU A 143 -1.75 16.91 0.98
N ASN A 144 -2.89 17.19 1.64
CA ASN A 144 -4.17 17.47 1.02
C ASN A 144 -4.69 16.36 0.09
N PRO A 145 -4.80 15.11 0.54
CA PRO A 145 -5.36 14.05 -0.29
C PRO A 145 -6.80 14.39 -0.71
N ASN A 146 -7.11 14.14 -1.98
CA ASN A 146 -8.43 14.42 -2.59
C ASN A 146 -8.88 13.22 -3.45
N ILE A 147 -8.81 12.04 -2.88
CA ILE A 147 -9.27 10.80 -3.51
C ILE A 147 -10.44 10.22 -2.70
N LYS A 148 -11.47 9.76 -3.40
CA LYS A 148 -12.60 9.10 -2.74
C LYS A 148 -12.15 7.73 -2.25
N ALA A 149 -12.18 7.52 -0.95
CA ALA A 149 -11.76 6.28 -0.31
C ALA A 149 -12.80 5.78 0.69
N ALA A 150 -12.90 4.45 0.84
CA ALA A 150 -13.62 3.83 1.94
C ALA A 150 -12.85 4.02 3.26
N GLN A 151 -11.51 4.05 3.17
CA GLN A 151 -10.63 4.41 4.28
C GLN A 151 -9.42 5.19 3.78
N LEU A 152 -9.15 6.33 4.40
CA LEU A 152 -8.00 7.18 4.16
C LEU A 152 -7.06 7.13 5.36
N ILE A 153 -5.84 6.67 5.14
CA ILE A 153 -4.74 6.59 6.12
C ILE A 153 -3.69 7.59 5.65
N SER A 154 -3.78 8.82 6.14
CA SER A 154 -2.94 9.94 5.68
C SER A 154 -2.20 10.54 6.86
N PHE A 155 -0.86 10.50 6.79
CA PHE A 155 0.05 11.01 7.82
C PHE A 155 1.19 11.82 7.20
N PRO A 156 0.93 13.09 6.83
CA PRO A 156 1.94 13.94 6.18
C PRO A 156 3.18 14.25 7.04
N GLU A 157 3.11 14.02 8.34
CA GLU A 157 4.23 14.18 9.28
C GLU A 157 5.21 13.00 9.26
N LEU A 158 4.85 11.87 8.64
CA LEU A 158 5.73 10.73 8.51
C LEU A 158 6.66 10.87 7.30
N SER A 159 7.78 10.18 7.36
CA SER A 159 8.86 10.31 6.37
C SER A 159 8.49 9.74 5.00
N SER A 160 7.58 8.76 4.95
CA SER A 160 7.23 8.01 3.74
C SER A 160 5.96 7.20 3.92
N THR A 161 5.33 6.83 2.82
CA THR A 161 4.23 5.85 2.80
C THR A 161 4.73 4.46 3.18
N SER A 162 5.97 4.12 2.91
CA SER A 162 6.59 2.88 3.38
C SER A 162 6.66 2.80 4.90
N GLU A 163 6.88 3.93 5.60
CA GLU A 163 6.79 4.00 7.06
C GLU A 163 5.36 3.77 7.55
N ILE A 164 4.37 4.36 6.87
CA ILE A 164 2.95 4.13 7.20
C ILE A 164 2.63 2.63 7.09
N VAL A 165 2.98 2.00 5.96
CA VAL A 165 2.76 0.56 5.74
C VAL A 165 3.44 -0.28 6.82
N PHE A 166 4.71 0.02 7.15
CA PHE A 166 5.43 -0.68 8.20
C PHE A 166 4.71 -0.62 9.55
N ARG A 167 4.26 0.57 9.95
CA ARG A 167 3.57 0.77 11.23
C ARG A 167 2.20 0.07 11.25
N VAL A 168 1.43 0.17 10.17
CA VAL A 168 0.11 -0.50 10.05
C VAL A 168 0.25 -2.02 10.10
N VAL A 169 1.30 -2.59 9.49
CA VAL A 169 1.58 -4.04 9.54
C VAL A 169 2.02 -4.48 10.95
N HIS A 170 2.70 -3.59 11.69
CA HIS A 170 3.18 -3.88 13.04
C HIS A 170 2.07 -3.82 14.10
N GLN A 171 1.09 -2.97 13.89
CA GLN A 171 -0.04 -2.76 14.79
C GLN A 171 -1.05 -3.93 14.73
#